data_dd6e92c4dbc416065eb3980997b63bc6
#
_entry.id   dd6e92c4dbc416065eb3980997b63bc6
#
_cell.length_a   1.000
_cell.length_b   1.000
_cell.length_c   1.000
_cell.angle_alpha   90.00
_cell.angle_beta   90.00
_cell.angle_gamma   90.00
#
_symmetry.space_group_name_H-M   'P 1'
#
loop_
_entity.id
_entity.type
_entity.pdbx_description
1 polymer ?
#
loop_
_entity_poly.entity_id
_entity_poly.type
_entity_poly.pdbx_seq_one_letter_code
_entity_poly.pdbx_strand_id
1 'polypeptide(L)'
;SFPTRRSSDLVDAVASMLYLDYGRSDGNWVPNKYGENKNLEAIEFFRHLNSVLTGHLTGAMMIAEESTAWPGVTKPPEEGGLGFTFKWNMGWMHDFLEYMKLDPYFRKFNHNKMTFGITYATSENYILTLSHDEVVHLKCSMINKMPGLNGDKFANLKAGYTFMMGHPGKKLLFMGQDFGQYHEWDEKVSLDWYLADEPLHKDLQKYYSDLLHVYQKYPALWQLDSDWNGFQWINANDGDRSIFSFIRRDETGKKNLLFVINFTPVARDDYRVGVPKSGTYSLILDSEHGLYKRGEHAFSARSKKSECDGQPYSFAYPLPAYGTAIFKFN
;
A
#
# COMPACT_ATOMS: atom_id res chain seq x y z
N SER A 1 -32.60 -1.69 -21.43
CA SER A 1 -31.64 -2.37 -20.55
C SER A 1 -30.40 -1.51 -20.40
N PHE A 2 -30.15 -0.98 -19.24
CA PHE A 2 -28.88 -0.33 -18.92
C PHE A 2 -27.93 -1.40 -18.41
N PRO A 3 -26.89 -1.77 -19.15
CA PRO A 3 -26.00 -2.86 -18.77
C PRO A 3 -24.71 -2.36 -18.13
N THR A 4 -24.72 -1.29 -17.38
CA THR A 4 -23.53 -0.91 -16.60
C THR A 4 -23.83 -1.10 -15.13
N ARG A 5 -23.69 -2.35 -14.66
CA ARG A 5 -23.47 -2.60 -13.25
C ARG A 5 -22.11 -2.03 -12.89
N ARG A 6 -22.08 -0.82 -12.37
CA ARG A 6 -20.90 -0.32 -11.68
C ARG A 6 -20.67 -1.25 -10.50
N SER A 7 -19.43 -1.77 -10.38
CA SER A 7 -19.03 -2.61 -9.25
C SER A 7 -18.57 -1.77 -8.06
N SER A 8 -18.28 -0.49 -8.26
CA SER A 8 -17.84 0.43 -7.21
C SER A 8 -18.17 1.87 -7.55
N ASP A 9 -18.51 2.66 -6.55
CA ASP A 9 -18.62 4.12 -6.61
C ASP A 9 -17.77 4.74 -5.50
N LEU A 10 -17.09 5.85 -5.82
CA LEU A 10 -16.33 6.66 -4.87
C LEU A 10 -17.12 7.93 -4.56
N VAL A 11 -17.23 8.25 -3.28
CA VAL A 11 -17.71 9.56 -2.81
C VAL A 11 -16.50 10.40 -2.46
N ASP A 12 -16.31 11.46 -3.22
CA ASP A 12 -15.24 12.43 -3.07
C ASP A 12 -15.49 13.35 -1.87
N ALA A 13 -14.41 13.77 -1.20
CA ALA A 13 -14.39 14.76 -0.14
C ALA A 13 -15.45 14.55 0.97
N VAL A 14 -15.64 13.31 1.42
CA VAL A 14 -16.64 12.95 2.45
C VAL A 14 -16.50 13.80 3.72
N ALA A 15 -15.27 14.15 4.12
CA ALA A 15 -15.03 15.04 5.25
C ALA A 15 -15.74 16.39 5.12
N SER A 16 -15.81 16.95 3.91
CA SER A 16 -16.51 18.24 3.66
C SER A 16 -18.01 18.17 3.89
N MET A 17 -18.59 16.96 3.80
CA MET A 17 -20.00 16.72 4.10
C MET A 17 -20.25 16.43 5.58
N LEU A 18 -19.31 15.73 6.24
CA LEU A 18 -19.47 15.29 7.64
C LEU A 18 -19.26 16.41 8.65
N TYR A 19 -18.43 17.42 8.33
CA TYR A 19 -18.08 18.49 9.25
C TYR A 19 -18.64 19.84 8.80
N LEU A 20 -19.44 20.48 9.67
CA LEU A 20 -20.04 21.80 9.43
C LEU A 20 -19.00 22.93 9.36
N ASP A 21 -17.84 22.74 10.01
CA ASP A 21 -16.71 23.67 10.05
C ASP A 21 -15.61 23.35 9.04
N TYR A 22 -15.79 22.35 8.16
CA TYR A 22 -14.76 21.96 7.19
C TYR A 22 -14.34 23.11 6.28
N GLY A 23 -13.06 23.47 6.33
CA GLY A 23 -12.50 24.58 5.54
C GLY A 23 -13.02 25.97 5.92
N ARG A 24 -13.66 26.13 7.08
CA ARG A 24 -14.20 27.40 7.58
C ARG A 24 -13.39 27.90 8.77
N SER A 25 -13.29 29.23 8.89
CA SER A 25 -12.71 29.87 10.06
C SER A 25 -13.67 29.89 11.24
N ASP A 26 -13.13 30.01 12.45
CA ASP A 26 -13.91 30.11 13.68
C ASP A 26 -14.98 31.20 13.60
N GLY A 27 -16.20 30.84 14.03
CA GLY A 27 -17.39 31.71 13.96
C GLY A 27 -18.08 31.82 12.62
N ASN A 28 -17.57 31.22 11.53
CA ASN A 28 -18.17 31.25 10.20
C ASN A 28 -18.96 29.97 9.84
N TRP A 29 -19.38 29.21 10.84
CA TRP A 29 -20.20 28.02 10.68
C TRP A 29 -21.27 27.96 11.79
N VAL A 30 -22.34 27.21 11.53
CA VAL A 30 -23.44 27.03 12.49
C VAL A 30 -23.37 25.63 13.06
N PRO A 31 -23.25 25.48 14.39
CA PRO A 31 -23.24 24.17 15.02
C PRO A 31 -24.57 23.45 14.87
N ASN A 32 -24.55 22.13 14.97
CA ASN A 32 -25.75 21.31 14.98
C ASN A 32 -26.57 21.53 16.26
N LYS A 33 -27.74 20.90 16.36
CA LYS A 33 -28.67 21.01 17.51
C LYS A 33 -28.06 20.61 18.87
N TYR A 34 -26.91 19.97 18.89
CA TYR A 34 -26.17 19.59 20.10
C TYR A 34 -24.97 20.51 20.38
N GLY A 35 -24.73 21.52 19.55
CA GLY A 35 -23.59 22.43 19.67
C GLY A 35 -22.29 21.87 19.09
N GLU A 36 -22.34 20.76 18.33
CA GLU A 36 -21.19 20.10 17.74
C GLU A 36 -21.01 20.49 16.25
N ASN A 37 -19.83 20.19 15.69
CA ASN A 37 -19.49 20.42 14.29
C ASN A 37 -19.91 19.31 13.32
N LYS A 38 -20.56 18.26 13.81
CA LYS A 38 -21.02 17.14 12.97
C LYS A 38 -22.28 17.50 12.19
N ASN A 39 -22.28 17.24 10.88
CA ASN A 39 -23.45 17.37 10.04
C ASN A 39 -24.33 16.11 10.17
N LEU A 40 -25.36 16.19 11.00
CA LEU A 40 -26.22 15.06 11.34
C LEU A 40 -27.01 14.55 10.13
N GLU A 41 -27.41 15.45 9.26
CA GLU A 41 -28.17 15.16 8.04
C GLU A 41 -27.30 14.39 7.03
N ALA A 42 -26.03 14.77 6.86
CA ALA A 42 -25.11 14.06 5.99
C ALA A 42 -24.75 12.66 6.55
N ILE A 43 -24.61 12.53 7.86
CA ILE A 43 -24.37 11.24 8.53
C ILE A 43 -25.54 10.28 8.26
N GLU A 44 -26.77 10.77 8.45
CA GLU A 44 -27.98 9.97 8.20
C GLU A 44 -28.14 9.62 6.72
N PHE A 45 -27.85 10.56 5.83
CA PHE A 45 -27.83 10.33 4.38
C PHE A 45 -26.87 9.17 4.01
N PHE A 46 -25.63 9.18 4.48
CA PHE A 46 -24.67 8.13 4.17
C PHE A 46 -25.09 6.77 4.75
N ARG A 47 -25.57 6.73 5.99
CA ARG A 47 -26.08 5.51 6.61
C ARG A 47 -27.22 4.90 5.80
N HIS A 48 -28.18 5.72 5.42
CA HIS A 48 -29.32 5.28 4.64
C HIS A 48 -28.90 4.84 3.23
N LEU A 49 -28.11 5.64 2.52
CA LEU A 49 -27.61 5.33 1.19
C LEU A 49 -26.87 3.97 1.17
N ASN A 50 -25.90 3.80 2.06
CA ASN A 50 -25.09 2.60 2.11
C ASN A 50 -25.92 1.36 2.52
N SER A 51 -26.87 1.51 3.43
CA SER A 51 -27.80 0.41 3.79
C SER A 51 -28.66 -0.02 2.61
N VAL A 52 -29.22 0.93 1.85
CA VAL A 52 -30.03 0.64 0.66
C VAL A 52 -29.20 -0.04 -0.43
N LEU A 53 -27.99 0.47 -0.71
CA LEU A 53 -27.13 -0.10 -1.74
C LEU A 53 -26.64 -1.50 -1.37
N THR A 54 -26.24 -1.72 -0.13
CA THR A 54 -25.83 -3.04 0.36
C THR A 54 -26.99 -4.04 0.32
N GLY A 55 -28.21 -3.62 0.65
CA GLY A 55 -29.41 -4.46 0.64
C GLY A 55 -29.93 -4.82 -0.76
N HIS A 56 -29.76 -3.92 -1.75
CA HIS A 56 -30.33 -4.10 -3.08
C HIS A 56 -29.32 -4.48 -4.18
N LEU A 57 -28.05 -4.13 -4.01
CA LEU A 57 -26.99 -4.33 -5.01
C LEU A 57 -25.92 -5.25 -4.43
N THR A 58 -26.14 -6.55 -4.50
CA THR A 58 -25.16 -7.53 -4.08
C THR A 58 -23.84 -7.35 -4.86
N GLY A 59 -22.75 -7.07 -4.14
CA GLY A 59 -21.42 -6.89 -4.71
C GLY A 59 -21.07 -5.45 -5.14
N ALA A 60 -21.95 -4.48 -4.94
CA ALA A 60 -21.58 -3.07 -5.10
C ALA A 60 -20.71 -2.60 -3.93
N MET A 61 -19.66 -1.84 -4.23
CA MET A 61 -18.76 -1.28 -3.23
C MET A 61 -18.91 0.23 -3.19
N MET A 62 -19.16 0.77 -2.01
CA MET A 62 -19.15 2.22 -1.75
C MET A 62 -17.83 2.59 -1.08
N ILE A 63 -17.10 3.50 -1.67
CA ILE A 63 -15.77 3.90 -1.22
C ILE A 63 -15.83 5.36 -0.78
N ALA A 64 -15.26 5.67 0.39
CA ALA A 64 -15.16 7.03 0.89
C ALA A 64 -13.75 7.58 0.66
N GLU A 65 -13.64 8.74 0.03
CA GLU A 65 -12.49 9.61 0.21
C GLU A 65 -12.72 10.46 1.45
N GLU A 66 -12.17 10.02 2.56
CA GLU A 66 -12.28 10.69 3.85
C GLU A 66 -10.90 10.83 4.49
N SER A 67 -10.40 12.06 4.56
CA SER A 67 -9.02 12.36 4.94
C SER A 67 -8.81 12.63 6.42
N THR A 68 -9.88 12.63 7.22
CA THR A 68 -9.83 12.92 8.65
C THR A 68 -9.81 11.65 9.51
N ALA A 69 -9.75 11.84 10.81
CA ALA A 69 -9.85 10.75 11.79
C ALA A 69 -11.31 10.40 12.15
N TRP A 70 -12.28 10.61 11.25
CA TRP A 70 -13.67 10.22 11.51
C TRP A 70 -13.76 8.71 11.78
N PRO A 71 -14.32 8.29 12.92
CA PRO A 71 -14.33 6.87 13.29
C PRO A 71 -15.46 6.10 12.63
N GLY A 72 -15.19 4.86 12.23
CA GLY A 72 -16.23 3.92 11.77
C GLY A 72 -16.81 4.27 10.41
N VAL A 73 -16.02 4.87 9.51
CA VAL A 73 -16.46 5.13 8.13
C VAL A 73 -16.89 3.83 7.45
N THR A 74 -16.15 2.75 7.68
CA THR A 74 -16.42 1.43 7.08
C THR A 74 -17.13 0.45 8.01
N LYS A 75 -17.51 0.87 9.20
CA LYS A 75 -18.36 0.05 10.09
C LYS A 75 -19.83 0.08 9.63
N PRO A 76 -20.56 -1.02 9.84
CA PRO A 76 -22.01 -1.06 9.58
C PRO A 76 -22.77 0.03 10.34
N PRO A 77 -23.86 0.56 9.78
CA PRO A 77 -24.71 1.54 10.47
C PRO A 77 -25.24 1.07 11.83
N GLU A 78 -25.50 -0.22 11.98
CA GLU A 78 -25.96 -0.87 13.22
C GLU A 78 -24.91 -0.79 14.35
N GLU A 79 -23.62 -0.67 13.98
CA GLU A 79 -22.51 -0.46 14.90
C GLU A 79 -22.15 1.02 15.06
N GLY A 80 -22.97 1.92 14.55
CA GLY A 80 -22.78 3.36 14.60
C GLY A 80 -21.88 3.93 13.49
N GLY A 81 -21.48 3.10 12.52
CA GLY A 81 -20.66 3.51 11.36
C GLY A 81 -21.46 4.20 10.26
N LEU A 82 -20.76 4.53 9.15
CA LEU A 82 -21.36 5.14 7.97
C LEU A 82 -21.74 4.11 6.90
N GLY A 83 -21.26 2.86 7.00
CA GLY A 83 -21.61 1.76 6.11
C GLY A 83 -20.87 1.74 4.77
N PHE A 84 -19.81 2.52 4.60
CA PHE A 84 -18.96 2.39 3.40
C PHE A 84 -18.24 1.04 3.38
N THR A 85 -18.00 0.50 2.20
CA THR A 85 -17.24 -0.75 2.04
C THR A 85 -15.77 -0.53 2.32
N PHE A 86 -15.21 0.57 1.80
CA PHE A 86 -13.81 0.94 1.95
C PHE A 86 -13.65 2.45 2.18
N LYS A 87 -12.49 2.78 2.74
CA LYS A 87 -12.00 4.16 2.89
C LYS A 87 -10.62 4.29 2.25
N TRP A 88 -10.36 5.34 1.50
CA TRP A 88 -9.01 5.66 1.05
C TRP A 88 -8.11 6.01 2.23
N ASN A 89 -6.92 5.42 2.27
CA ASN A 89 -5.92 5.69 3.31
C ASN A 89 -5.03 6.86 2.89
N MET A 90 -5.55 8.08 3.07
CA MET A 90 -4.82 9.30 2.72
C MET A 90 -3.61 9.53 3.63
N GLY A 91 -3.68 9.14 4.91
CA GLY A 91 -2.55 9.24 5.84
C GLY A 91 -1.36 8.39 5.40
N TRP A 92 -1.61 7.12 5.06
CA TRP A 92 -0.58 6.25 4.51
C TRP A 92 0.01 6.82 3.21
N MET A 93 -0.82 7.33 2.32
CA MET A 93 -0.40 7.89 1.04
C MET A 93 0.56 9.07 1.24
N HIS A 94 0.23 10.01 2.14
CA HIS A 94 1.10 11.14 2.46
C HIS A 94 2.45 10.69 3.01
N ASP A 95 2.45 9.84 4.04
CA ASP A 95 3.67 9.35 4.68
C ASP A 95 4.54 8.56 3.70
N PHE A 96 3.92 7.69 2.90
CA PHE A 96 4.60 6.90 1.87
C PHE A 96 5.28 7.82 0.83
N LEU A 97 4.55 8.77 0.26
CA LEU A 97 5.09 9.67 -0.76
C LEU A 97 6.16 10.63 -0.19
N GLU A 98 5.98 11.12 1.02
CA GLU A 98 7.00 11.93 1.68
C GLU A 98 8.29 11.13 1.86
N TYR A 99 8.21 9.88 2.32
CA TYR A 99 9.38 9.02 2.45
C TYR A 99 10.04 8.72 1.10
N MET A 100 9.24 8.38 0.09
CA MET A 100 9.77 8.00 -1.23
C MET A 100 10.48 9.14 -1.96
N LYS A 101 10.07 10.40 -1.74
CA LYS A 101 10.70 11.60 -2.30
C LYS A 101 12.05 11.93 -1.66
N LEU A 102 12.34 11.42 -0.46
CA LEU A 102 13.58 11.73 0.25
C LEU A 102 14.80 11.16 -0.48
N ASP A 103 15.87 11.95 -0.51
CA ASP A 103 17.19 11.40 -0.77
C ASP A 103 17.44 10.23 0.21
N PRO A 104 17.96 9.09 -0.26
CA PRO A 104 18.15 7.89 0.57
C PRO A 104 18.95 8.13 1.86
N TYR A 105 19.86 9.11 1.85
CA TYR A 105 20.62 9.48 3.04
C TYR A 105 19.73 9.97 4.20
N PHE A 106 18.62 10.65 3.89
CA PHE A 106 17.71 11.19 4.91
C PHE A 106 16.64 10.20 5.36
N ARG A 107 16.47 9.08 4.67
CA ARG A 107 15.45 8.06 4.99
C ARG A 107 15.60 7.47 6.37
N LYS A 108 16.82 7.30 6.86
CA LYS A 108 17.09 6.81 8.21
C LYS A 108 16.46 7.64 9.31
N PHE A 109 16.31 8.95 9.10
CA PHE A 109 15.70 9.88 10.05
C PHE A 109 14.17 9.96 9.91
N ASN A 110 13.62 9.33 8.88
CA ASN A 110 12.20 9.36 8.54
C ASN A 110 11.59 7.95 8.44
N HIS A 111 12.25 6.97 9.01
CA HIS A 111 11.84 5.56 8.95
C HIS A 111 10.42 5.33 9.47
N ASN A 112 10.01 6.09 10.48
CA ASN A 112 8.69 6.07 11.08
C ASN A 112 7.56 6.39 10.09
N LYS A 113 7.78 7.16 9.04
CA LYS A 113 6.76 7.43 8.00
C LYS A 113 6.26 6.15 7.35
N MET A 114 7.14 5.17 7.16
CA MET A 114 6.76 3.87 6.59
C MET A 114 6.16 2.90 7.60
N THR A 115 6.48 3.06 8.90
CA THR A 115 5.98 2.14 9.94
C THR A 115 4.72 2.63 10.63
N PHE A 116 4.46 3.93 10.63
CA PHE A 116 3.32 4.53 11.33
C PHE A 116 1.97 4.04 10.79
N GLY A 117 1.82 3.90 9.48
CA GLY A 117 0.58 3.43 8.84
C GLY A 117 0.06 2.10 9.37
N ILE A 118 0.96 1.24 9.85
CA ILE A 118 0.57 -0.06 10.45
C ILE A 118 -0.19 0.13 11.75
N THR A 119 0.09 1.16 12.53
CA THR A 119 -0.52 1.38 13.86
C THR A 119 -2.05 1.53 13.80
N TYR A 120 -2.59 1.93 12.66
CA TYR A 120 -4.04 2.10 12.46
C TYR A 120 -4.58 1.29 11.28
N ALA A 121 -3.78 0.43 10.67
CA ALA A 121 -4.14 -0.30 9.45
C ALA A 121 -5.41 -1.17 9.57
N THR A 122 -5.80 -1.55 10.79
CA THR A 122 -6.97 -2.38 11.07
C THR A 122 -8.19 -1.59 11.57
N SER A 123 -8.09 -0.26 11.68
CA SER A 123 -9.18 0.58 12.21
C SER A 123 -10.35 0.73 11.23
N GLU A 124 -10.08 0.62 9.94
CA GLU A 124 -11.04 0.71 8.85
C GLU A 124 -10.68 -0.30 7.74
N ASN A 125 -11.59 -0.53 6.82
CA ASN A 125 -11.29 -1.28 5.59
C ASN A 125 -10.61 -0.35 4.59
N TYR A 126 -9.27 -0.30 4.61
CA TYR A 126 -8.52 0.65 3.82
C TYR A 126 -8.23 0.20 2.39
N ILE A 127 -8.21 1.19 1.49
CA ILE A 127 -7.53 1.13 0.19
C ILE A 127 -6.30 2.03 0.27
N LEU A 128 -5.11 1.46 0.06
CA LEU A 128 -3.88 2.22 -0.11
C LEU A 128 -3.92 2.88 -1.48
N THR A 129 -4.06 4.20 -1.50
CA THR A 129 -4.34 4.93 -2.72
C THR A 129 -3.14 5.70 -3.22
N LEU A 130 -2.80 5.51 -4.49
CA LEU A 130 -1.96 6.38 -5.30
C LEU A 130 -2.81 6.80 -6.49
N SER A 131 -3.66 7.81 -6.28
CA SER A 131 -4.71 8.25 -7.21
C SER A 131 -4.17 9.23 -8.27
N HIS A 132 -5.09 9.77 -9.07
CA HIS A 132 -4.79 10.83 -10.02
C HIS A 132 -4.32 12.13 -9.32
N ASP A 133 -4.84 12.44 -8.15
CA ASP A 133 -4.48 13.64 -7.39
C ASP A 133 -2.99 13.72 -7.05
N GLU A 134 -2.33 12.57 -6.98
CA GLU A 134 -0.91 12.51 -6.65
C GLU A 134 0.00 12.75 -7.86
N VAL A 135 -0.55 12.79 -9.08
CA VAL A 135 0.22 12.86 -10.33
C VAL A 135 -0.26 13.97 -11.27
N VAL A 136 -0.87 15.01 -10.71
CA VAL A 136 -1.38 16.21 -11.42
C VAL A 136 -0.93 17.49 -10.71
N HIS A 137 -1.17 18.64 -11.34
CA HIS A 137 -1.02 19.97 -10.74
C HIS A 137 0.35 20.26 -10.14
N LEU A 138 1.41 19.96 -10.89
CA LEU A 138 2.82 20.19 -10.52
C LEU A 138 3.29 19.32 -9.32
N LYS A 139 2.60 18.21 -9.05
CA LYS A 139 3.00 17.24 -8.02
C LYS A 139 4.01 16.20 -8.54
N CYS A 140 4.34 16.20 -9.82
CA CYS A 140 5.14 15.22 -10.56
C CYS A 140 4.49 13.84 -10.71
N SER A 141 4.82 13.12 -11.78
CA SER A 141 4.47 11.70 -11.93
C SER A 141 5.21 10.84 -10.88
N MET A 142 4.76 9.60 -10.63
CA MET A 142 5.37 8.75 -9.60
C MET A 142 6.87 8.54 -9.83
N ILE A 143 7.30 8.29 -11.06
CA ILE A 143 8.73 8.11 -11.37
C ILE A 143 9.54 9.39 -11.13
N ASN A 144 8.95 10.56 -11.38
CA ASN A 144 9.64 11.84 -11.19
C ASN A 144 9.68 12.30 -9.72
N LYS A 145 8.88 11.68 -8.85
CA LYS A 145 9.02 11.86 -7.40
C LYS A 145 10.24 11.13 -6.83
N MET A 146 10.74 10.10 -7.53
CA MET A 146 11.85 9.28 -7.03
C MET A 146 13.17 10.01 -7.17
N PRO A 147 14.03 10.03 -6.12
CA PRO A 147 15.37 10.58 -6.16
C PRO A 147 16.33 9.68 -6.98
N GLY A 148 17.48 10.26 -7.37
CA GLY A 148 18.54 9.56 -8.06
C GLY A 148 18.51 9.68 -9.58
N LEU A 149 19.38 8.93 -10.25
CA LEU A 149 19.44 8.81 -11.70
C LEU A 149 18.37 7.85 -12.23
N ASN A 150 18.20 7.79 -13.55
CA ASN A 150 17.11 7.00 -14.15
C ASN A 150 17.01 5.57 -13.61
N GLY A 151 18.10 4.80 -13.59
CA GLY A 151 18.09 3.44 -13.07
C GLY A 151 17.66 3.35 -11.60
N ASP A 152 18.16 4.28 -10.77
CA ASP A 152 17.82 4.37 -9.36
C ASP A 152 16.34 4.69 -9.14
N LYS A 153 15.78 5.60 -9.96
CA LYS A 153 14.36 5.95 -9.88
C LYS A 153 13.46 4.74 -10.08
N PHE A 154 13.73 3.93 -11.10
CA PHE A 154 12.97 2.72 -11.40
C PHE A 154 13.13 1.65 -10.32
N ALA A 155 14.36 1.40 -9.85
CA ALA A 155 14.63 0.47 -8.76
C ALA A 155 13.92 0.91 -7.46
N ASN A 156 13.97 2.20 -7.14
CA ASN A 156 13.30 2.80 -6.00
C ASN A 156 11.77 2.66 -6.10
N LEU A 157 11.20 2.90 -7.28
CA LEU A 157 9.77 2.74 -7.49
C LEU A 157 9.31 1.29 -7.36
N LYS A 158 10.09 0.32 -7.85
CA LYS A 158 9.86 -1.11 -7.61
C LYS A 158 9.84 -1.43 -6.10
N ALA A 159 10.80 -0.89 -5.34
CA ALA A 159 10.83 -1.05 -3.88
C ALA A 159 9.57 -0.48 -3.22
N GLY A 160 9.14 0.72 -3.61
CA GLY A 160 7.90 1.34 -3.13
C GLY A 160 6.66 0.51 -3.44
N TYR A 161 6.51 0.04 -4.66
CA TYR A 161 5.37 -0.80 -5.05
C TYR A 161 5.36 -2.15 -4.32
N THR A 162 6.54 -2.74 -4.07
CA THR A 162 6.63 -3.95 -3.27
C THR A 162 6.17 -3.72 -1.82
N PHE A 163 6.58 -2.61 -1.22
CA PHE A 163 6.12 -2.23 0.11
C PHE A 163 4.60 -2.03 0.14
N MET A 164 4.05 -1.29 -0.82
CA MET A 164 2.61 -1.09 -0.96
C MET A 164 1.87 -2.42 -1.07
N MET A 165 2.35 -3.37 -1.90
CA MET A 165 1.71 -4.69 -2.04
C MET A 165 1.76 -5.52 -0.77
N GLY A 166 2.83 -5.42 0.01
CA GLY A 166 2.98 -6.12 1.28
C GLY A 166 2.23 -5.48 2.46
N HIS A 167 1.96 -4.19 2.43
CA HIS A 167 1.23 -3.49 3.50
C HIS A 167 -0.24 -3.93 3.55
N PRO A 168 -0.88 -4.07 4.73
CA PRO A 168 -2.32 -4.34 4.83
C PRO A 168 -3.19 -3.29 4.12
N GLY A 169 -4.32 -3.72 3.59
CA GLY A 169 -5.26 -2.89 2.82
C GLY A 169 -5.28 -3.22 1.33
N LYS A 170 -6.36 -2.86 0.64
CA LYS A 170 -6.49 -3.01 -0.83
C LYS A 170 -5.60 -1.99 -1.53
N LYS A 171 -5.40 -2.14 -2.83
CA LYS A 171 -4.42 -1.35 -3.59
C LYS A 171 -5.08 -0.57 -4.72
N LEU A 172 -4.67 0.68 -4.88
CA LEU A 172 -5.03 1.50 -6.03
C LEU A 172 -3.78 2.19 -6.57
N LEU A 173 -3.48 1.95 -7.83
CA LEU A 173 -2.46 2.66 -8.59
C LEU A 173 -3.12 3.25 -9.82
N PHE A 174 -2.96 4.56 -10.01
CA PHE A 174 -3.53 5.26 -11.15
C PHE A 174 -2.81 4.93 -12.45
N MET A 175 -3.55 5.00 -13.58
CA MET A 175 -3.06 4.64 -14.91
C MET A 175 -1.76 5.38 -15.28
N GLY A 176 -0.88 4.70 -16.04
CA GLY A 176 0.40 5.25 -16.47
C GLY A 176 1.54 5.16 -15.45
N GLN A 177 1.22 4.93 -14.16
CA GLN A 177 2.22 4.83 -13.12
C GLN A 177 2.83 3.42 -13.03
N ASP A 178 2.15 2.42 -13.56
CA ASP A 178 2.62 1.03 -13.67
C ASP A 178 3.81 0.86 -14.62
N PHE A 179 3.93 1.72 -15.63
CA PHE A 179 5.10 1.77 -16.51
C PHE A 179 5.97 3.03 -16.31
N GLY A 180 5.66 3.87 -15.31
CA GLY A 180 6.49 5.01 -14.94
C GLY A 180 6.44 6.16 -15.93
N GLN A 181 5.25 6.54 -16.42
CA GLN A 181 5.06 7.71 -17.28
C GLN A 181 5.78 8.93 -16.72
N TYR A 182 6.49 9.69 -17.57
CA TYR A 182 7.22 10.87 -17.13
C TYR A 182 6.33 12.10 -16.95
N HIS A 183 5.35 12.29 -17.84
CA HIS A 183 4.41 13.41 -17.72
C HIS A 183 3.42 13.16 -16.59
N GLU A 184 2.97 14.24 -15.96
CA GLU A 184 1.78 14.21 -15.13
C GLU A 184 0.59 13.78 -15.96
N TRP A 185 -0.42 13.23 -15.31
CA TRP A 185 -1.65 12.87 -16.00
C TRP A 185 -2.41 14.15 -16.43
N ASP A 186 -2.90 14.13 -17.66
CA ASP A 186 -3.76 15.17 -18.24
C ASP A 186 -4.89 14.47 -19.00
N GLU A 187 -6.13 14.78 -18.66
CA GLU A 187 -7.32 14.20 -19.26
C GLU A 187 -7.47 14.52 -20.77
N LYS A 188 -6.74 15.52 -21.28
CA LYS A 188 -6.80 15.98 -22.68
C LYS A 188 -5.88 15.23 -23.62
N VAL A 189 -4.95 14.44 -23.07
CA VAL A 189 -3.95 13.74 -23.86
C VAL A 189 -3.91 12.24 -23.52
N SER A 190 -3.46 11.44 -24.47
CA SER A 190 -3.21 10.01 -24.23
C SER A 190 -2.03 9.82 -23.28
N LEU A 191 -2.01 8.68 -22.59
CA LEU A 191 -0.81 8.25 -21.87
C LEU A 191 0.38 8.12 -22.81
N ASP A 192 1.59 8.24 -22.29
CA ASP A 192 2.86 8.15 -23.03
C ASP A 192 3.20 6.70 -23.39
N TRP A 193 2.30 6.01 -24.12
CA TRP A 193 2.41 4.58 -24.45
C TRP A 193 3.72 4.20 -25.14
N TYR A 194 4.37 5.13 -25.85
CA TYR A 194 5.67 4.91 -26.49
C TYR A 194 6.77 4.55 -25.47
N LEU A 195 6.63 4.97 -24.20
CA LEU A 195 7.56 4.62 -23.13
C LEU A 195 7.47 3.13 -22.74
N ALA A 196 6.33 2.48 -22.92
CA ALA A 196 6.15 1.08 -22.55
C ALA A 196 7.07 0.11 -23.31
N ASP A 197 7.63 0.55 -24.46
CA ASP A 197 8.62 -0.21 -25.22
C ASP A 197 10.07 0.05 -24.79
N GLU A 198 10.31 1.13 -24.03
CA GLU A 198 11.63 1.47 -23.51
C GLU A 198 12.05 0.50 -22.37
N PRO A 199 13.32 0.07 -22.33
CA PRO A 199 13.75 -1.02 -21.44
C PRO A 199 13.39 -0.86 -19.98
N LEU A 200 13.62 0.33 -19.37
CA LEU A 200 13.34 0.56 -17.94
C LEU A 200 11.84 0.59 -17.64
N HIS A 201 11.06 1.20 -18.52
CA HIS A 201 9.60 1.29 -18.40
C HIS A 201 8.94 -0.09 -18.56
N LYS A 202 9.36 -0.83 -19.56
CA LYS A 202 8.91 -2.21 -19.81
C LYS A 202 9.24 -3.14 -18.65
N ASP A 203 10.43 -3.01 -18.09
CA ASP A 203 10.86 -3.77 -16.92
C ASP A 203 10.05 -3.42 -15.66
N LEU A 204 9.76 -2.14 -15.42
CA LEU A 204 8.88 -1.72 -14.33
C LEU A 204 7.47 -2.28 -14.50
N GLN A 205 6.89 -2.16 -15.69
CA GLN A 205 5.55 -2.67 -15.99
C GLN A 205 5.47 -4.18 -15.80
N LYS A 206 6.48 -4.90 -16.28
CA LYS A 206 6.59 -6.35 -16.07
C LYS A 206 6.66 -6.69 -14.58
N TYR A 207 7.49 -5.98 -13.83
CA TYR A 207 7.62 -6.19 -12.39
C TYR A 207 6.32 -5.92 -11.64
N TYR A 208 5.62 -4.82 -11.99
CA TYR A 208 4.32 -4.51 -11.39
C TYR A 208 3.27 -5.58 -11.71
N SER A 209 3.26 -6.06 -12.95
CA SER A 209 2.42 -7.21 -13.35
C SER A 209 2.72 -8.46 -12.52
N ASP A 210 4.01 -8.75 -12.27
CA ASP A 210 4.42 -9.89 -11.44
C ASP A 210 3.95 -9.71 -9.97
N LEU A 211 4.04 -8.48 -9.43
CA LEU A 211 3.49 -8.16 -8.10
C LEU A 211 1.97 -8.39 -8.02
N LEU A 212 1.22 -8.00 -9.05
CA LEU A 212 -0.23 -8.26 -9.12
C LEU A 212 -0.54 -9.76 -9.16
N HIS A 213 0.23 -10.55 -9.90
CA HIS A 213 0.08 -12.00 -9.90
C HIS A 213 0.37 -12.63 -8.54
N VAL A 214 1.41 -12.13 -7.83
CA VAL A 214 1.68 -12.55 -6.44
C VAL A 214 0.52 -12.16 -5.53
N TYR A 215 0.00 -10.93 -5.65
CA TYR A 215 -1.13 -10.46 -4.84
C TYR A 215 -2.36 -11.35 -5.01
N GLN A 216 -2.73 -11.66 -6.25
CA GLN A 216 -3.88 -12.54 -6.53
C GLN A 216 -3.68 -13.97 -6.03
N LYS A 217 -2.45 -14.49 -6.19
CA LYS A 217 -2.14 -15.90 -5.89
C LYS A 217 -2.06 -16.21 -4.40
N TYR A 218 -1.63 -15.25 -3.57
CA TYR A 218 -1.34 -15.49 -2.17
C TYR A 218 -2.36 -14.82 -1.24
N PRO A 219 -3.30 -15.58 -0.66
CA PRO A 219 -4.32 -15.07 0.27
C PRO A 219 -3.76 -14.28 1.45
N ALA A 220 -2.53 -14.56 1.87
CA ALA A 220 -1.82 -13.79 2.90
C ALA A 220 -1.78 -12.28 2.63
N LEU A 221 -1.96 -11.84 1.38
CA LEU A 221 -1.89 -10.43 1.00
C LEU A 221 -3.24 -9.69 1.08
N TRP A 222 -4.36 -10.42 1.25
CA TRP A 222 -5.68 -9.80 1.20
C TRP A 222 -6.75 -10.37 2.14
N GLN A 223 -6.55 -11.58 2.73
CA GLN A 223 -7.55 -12.17 3.63
C GLN A 223 -7.65 -11.44 4.96
N LEU A 224 -6.51 -11.07 5.56
CA LEU A 224 -6.42 -10.50 6.89
C LEU A 224 -5.94 -9.03 6.85
N ASP A 225 -6.48 -8.24 5.91
CA ASP A 225 -6.09 -6.82 5.77
C ASP A 225 -6.58 -5.96 6.95
N SER A 226 -7.70 -6.33 7.57
CA SER A 226 -8.29 -5.62 8.72
C SER A 226 -8.09 -6.37 10.05
N ASP A 227 -7.17 -7.36 10.09
CA ASP A 227 -6.88 -8.17 11.26
C ASP A 227 -5.37 -8.12 11.58
N TRP A 228 -5.03 -7.82 12.84
CA TRP A 228 -3.65 -7.80 13.33
C TRP A 228 -2.89 -9.11 13.13
N ASN A 229 -3.57 -10.25 13.06
CA ASN A 229 -2.94 -11.54 12.79
C ASN A 229 -2.37 -11.63 11.37
N GLY A 230 -2.83 -10.79 10.44
CA GLY A 230 -2.38 -10.76 9.04
C GLY A 230 -1.02 -10.13 8.82
N PHE A 231 -0.47 -9.39 9.80
CA PHE A 231 0.78 -8.65 9.67
C PHE A 231 1.67 -8.82 10.90
N GLN A 232 2.99 -8.94 10.67
CA GLN A 232 3.98 -8.89 11.74
C GLN A 232 5.27 -8.28 11.21
N TRP A 233 5.76 -7.25 11.88
CA TRP A 233 7.14 -6.80 11.69
C TRP A 233 8.13 -7.89 12.11
N ILE A 234 9.17 -8.09 11.31
CA ILE A 234 10.39 -8.78 11.73
C ILE A 234 11.30 -7.74 12.37
N ASN A 235 11.58 -6.65 11.66
CA ASN A 235 12.31 -5.52 12.20
C ASN A 235 11.66 -4.20 11.73
N ALA A 236 11.00 -3.50 12.65
CA ALA A 236 10.41 -2.19 12.41
C ALA A 236 11.41 -1.04 12.62
N ASN A 237 12.61 -1.33 13.16
CA ASN A 237 13.54 -0.32 13.67
C ASN A 237 14.88 -0.28 12.93
N ASP A 238 14.96 -0.87 11.72
CA ASP A 238 16.17 -0.87 10.89
C ASP A 238 16.35 0.47 10.12
N GLY A 239 16.15 1.56 10.82
CA GLY A 239 16.24 2.91 10.26
C GLY A 239 17.61 3.23 9.70
N ASP A 240 18.68 2.85 10.40
CA ASP A 240 20.06 3.14 9.98
C ASP A 240 20.40 2.54 8.61
N ARG A 241 19.82 1.38 8.28
CA ARG A 241 19.96 0.74 6.97
C ARG A 241 18.82 1.02 6.03
N SER A 242 17.71 1.64 6.50
CA SER A 242 16.46 1.87 5.77
C SER A 242 15.97 0.59 5.08
N ILE A 243 16.00 -0.53 5.81
CA ILE A 243 15.49 -1.82 5.38
C ILE A 243 14.23 -2.15 6.17
N PHE A 244 13.24 -2.69 5.48
CA PHE A 244 11.98 -3.15 6.08
C PHE A 244 11.83 -4.64 5.87
N SER A 245 11.57 -5.37 6.96
CA SER A 245 11.27 -6.79 6.90
C SER A 245 10.02 -7.10 7.73
N PHE A 246 9.07 -7.79 7.12
CA PHE A 246 7.79 -8.12 7.74
C PHE A 246 7.17 -9.38 7.13
N ILE A 247 6.20 -9.94 7.83
CA ILE A 247 5.46 -11.13 7.44
C ILE A 247 4.00 -10.77 7.15
N ARG A 248 3.45 -11.37 6.11
CA ARG A 248 2.01 -11.46 5.84
C ARG A 248 1.56 -12.90 6.05
N ARG A 249 0.38 -13.06 6.66
CA ARG A 249 -0.21 -14.37 6.95
C ARG A 249 -1.59 -14.52 6.31
N ASP A 250 -1.91 -15.75 5.91
CA ASP A 250 -3.29 -16.13 5.59
C ASP A 250 -4.05 -16.56 6.87
N GLU A 251 -5.36 -16.75 6.77
CA GLU A 251 -6.21 -17.19 7.88
C GLU A 251 -5.76 -18.52 8.49
N THR A 252 -5.11 -19.38 7.71
CA THR A 252 -4.65 -20.69 8.19
C THR A 252 -3.31 -20.61 8.92
N GLY A 253 -2.54 -19.53 8.75
CA GLY A 253 -1.18 -19.38 9.24
C GLY A 253 -0.17 -20.34 8.60
N LYS A 254 -0.55 -20.99 7.48
CA LYS A 254 0.27 -22.01 6.79
C LYS A 254 0.86 -21.53 5.48
N LYS A 255 0.35 -20.45 4.90
CA LYS A 255 0.82 -19.87 3.64
C LYS A 255 1.30 -18.46 3.88
N ASN A 256 2.46 -18.34 4.48
CA ASN A 256 3.01 -17.06 4.89
C ASN A 256 3.96 -16.50 3.84
N LEU A 257 4.05 -15.18 3.79
CA LEU A 257 5.02 -14.45 2.98
C LEU A 257 5.90 -13.58 3.88
N LEU A 258 7.20 -13.62 3.60
CA LEU A 258 8.19 -12.74 4.20
C LEU A 258 8.63 -11.72 3.14
N PHE A 259 8.57 -10.45 3.47
CA PHE A 259 9.05 -9.34 2.66
C PHE A 259 10.36 -8.81 3.23
N VAL A 260 11.31 -8.52 2.36
CA VAL A 260 12.57 -7.85 2.68
C VAL A 260 12.81 -6.77 1.63
N ILE A 261 12.90 -5.51 2.04
CA ILE A 261 12.93 -4.35 1.13
C ILE A 261 14.03 -3.39 1.57
N ASN A 262 14.96 -3.11 0.66
CA ASN A 262 16.06 -2.17 0.84
C ASN A 262 15.74 -0.85 0.13
N PHE A 263 15.63 0.24 0.87
CA PHE A 263 15.37 1.56 0.31
C PHE A 263 16.64 2.41 0.15
N THR A 264 17.81 1.78 0.05
CA THR A 264 19.09 2.49 -0.14
C THR A 264 19.83 2.02 -1.39
N PRO A 265 20.72 2.87 -1.96
CA PRO A 265 21.57 2.50 -3.08
C PRO A 265 22.75 1.61 -2.68
N VAL A 266 22.70 0.99 -1.50
CA VAL A 266 23.79 0.16 -0.97
C VAL A 266 23.36 -1.31 -1.01
N ALA A 267 24.03 -2.10 -1.84
CA ALA A 267 23.87 -3.55 -1.86
C ALA A 267 24.42 -4.18 -0.57
N ARG A 268 23.85 -5.29 -0.15
CA ARG A 268 24.26 -6.04 1.06
C ARG A 268 24.36 -7.52 0.73
N ASP A 269 25.56 -7.96 0.37
CA ASP A 269 25.82 -9.30 -0.17
C ASP A 269 25.50 -10.43 0.82
N ASP A 270 25.54 -10.16 2.12
CA ASP A 270 25.24 -11.11 3.19
C ASP A 270 24.23 -10.52 4.21
N TYR A 271 23.12 -9.98 3.72
CA TYR A 271 22.08 -9.48 4.61
C TYR A 271 21.42 -10.61 5.36
N ARG A 272 21.52 -10.59 6.69
CA ARG A 272 20.91 -11.61 7.53
C ARG A 272 19.46 -11.24 7.85
N VAL A 273 18.55 -12.12 7.48
CA VAL A 273 17.11 -11.97 7.69
C VAL A 273 16.68 -12.81 8.88
N GLY A 274 16.17 -12.15 9.91
CA GLY A 274 15.55 -12.82 11.06
C GLY A 274 14.22 -13.47 10.70
N VAL A 275 13.93 -14.66 11.23
CA VAL A 275 12.68 -15.37 10.95
C VAL A 275 12.18 -16.16 12.17
N PRO A 276 10.82 -16.26 12.36
CA PRO A 276 10.25 -16.83 13.56
C PRO A 276 10.31 -18.36 13.63
N LYS A 277 10.44 -19.04 12.49
CA LYS A 277 10.34 -20.50 12.42
C LYS A 277 11.58 -21.11 11.76
N SER A 278 11.95 -22.30 12.22
CA SER A 278 12.86 -23.17 11.47
C SER A 278 12.15 -23.70 10.22
N GLY A 279 12.79 -23.61 9.07
CA GLY A 279 12.19 -24.09 7.83
C GLY A 279 12.89 -23.60 6.58
N THR A 280 12.25 -23.85 5.46
CA THR A 280 12.70 -23.41 4.13
C THR A 280 11.96 -22.16 3.72
N TYR A 281 12.71 -21.15 3.31
CA TYR A 281 12.24 -19.87 2.79
C TYR A 281 12.55 -19.83 1.29
N SER A 282 11.52 -19.96 0.48
CA SER A 282 11.66 -20.02 -0.98
C SER A 282 11.31 -18.69 -1.60
N LEU A 283 12.25 -18.09 -2.32
CA LEU A 283 12.02 -16.85 -3.07
C LEU A 283 10.94 -17.07 -4.14
N ILE A 284 9.98 -16.16 -4.21
CA ILE A 284 8.91 -16.22 -5.21
C ILE A 284 8.92 -15.03 -6.15
N LEU A 285 9.52 -13.91 -5.70
CA LEU A 285 9.69 -12.70 -6.51
C LEU A 285 10.85 -11.88 -5.94
N ASP A 286 11.65 -11.26 -6.81
CA ASP A 286 12.60 -10.22 -6.47
C ASP A 286 12.60 -9.09 -7.52
N SER A 287 13.20 -7.94 -7.19
CA SER A 287 13.21 -6.77 -8.06
C SER A 287 14.19 -6.86 -9.24
N GLU A 288 15.13 -7.80 -9.19
CA GLU A 288 16.14 -7.98 -10.24
C GLU A 288 15.64 -8.90 -11.37
N HIS A 289 14.92 -9.98 -10.99
CA HIS A 289 14.56 -11.05 -11.91
C HIS A 289 13.05 -11.28 -12.03
N GLY A 290 12.23 -10.53 -11.26
CA GLY A 290 10.78 -10.68 -11.21
C GLY A 290 10.33 -12.03 -10.64
N LEU A 291 9.35 -12.67 -11.27
CA LEU A 291 8.90 -13.99 -10.86
C LEU A 291 9.96 -15.04 -11.18
N TYR A 292 10.44 -15.75 -10.16
CA TYR A 292 11.34 -16.88 -10.37
C TYR A 292 10.65 -17.97 -11.18
N LYS A 293 11.19 -18.28 -12.35
CA LYS A 293 10.75 -19.40 -13.16
C LYS A 293 11.13 -20.71 -12.46
N ARG A 294 10.22 -21.67 -12.40
CA ARG A 294 10.53 -23.02 -11.90
C ARG A 294 11.70 -23.62 -12.69
N GLY A 295 12.80 -23.91 -12.00
CA GLY A 295 13.93 -24.65 -12.55
C GLY A 295 15.17 -23.85 -12.91
N GLU A 296 15.10 -22.53 -13.04
CA GLU A 296 16.27 -21.69 -13.30
C GLU A 296 16.47 -20.72 -12.15
N HIS A 297 17.51 -20.93 -11.33
CA HIS A 297 17.96 -20.06 -10.25
C HIS A 297 16.97 -19.76 -9.11
N ALA A 298 16.10 -20.71 -8.74
CA ALA A 298 15.21 -20.57 -7.60
C ALA A 298 16.01 -20.50 -6.30
N PHE A 299 16.20 -19.30 -5.75
CA PHE A 299 16.80 -19.15 -4.42
C PHE A 299 15.90 -19.79 -3.36
N SER A 300 16.47 -20.61 -2.52
CA SER A 300 15.80 -21.21 -1.38
C SER A 300 16.80 -21.35 -0.24
N ALA A 301 16.51 -20.76 0.89
CA ALA A 301 17.36 -20.86 2.08
C ALA A 301 16.68 -21.68 3.17
N ARG A 302 17.46 -22.54 3.84
CA ARG A 302 17.05 -23.14 5.09
C ARG A 302 17.54 -22.29 6.25
N SER A 303 16.62 -21.85 7.11
CA SER A 303 16.98 -21.06 8.28
C SER A 303 17.82 -21.88 9.27
N LYS A 304 18.76 -21.20 9.91
CA LYS A 304 19.63 -21.77 10.95
C LYS A 304 19.21 -21.21 12.31
N LYS A 305 19.43 -21.95 13.38
CA LYS A 305 19.24 -21.48 14.75
C LYS A 305 20.33 -20.45 15.07
N SER A 306 20.08 -19.23 14.69
CA SER A 306 20.94 -18.07 14.90
C SER A 306 20.05 -16.84 15.03
N GLU A 307 20.03 -16.24 16.19
CA GLU A 307 19.20 -15.07 16.48
C GLU A 307 19.55 -13.88 15.57
N CYS A 308 18.52 -13.23 15.07
CA CYS A 308 18.63 -12.00 14.28
C CYS A 308 17.32 -11.22 14.37
N ASP A 309 17.39 -9.92 14.55
CA ASP A 309 16.21 -9.02 14.62
C ASP A 309 15.16 -9.50 15.67
N GLY A 310 15.61 -10.02 16.81
CA GLY A 310 14.74 -10.59 17.84
C GLY A 310 14.05 -11.89 17.45
N GLN A 311 14.40 -12.49 16.31
CA GLN A 311 13.86 -13.77 15.86
C GLN A 311 14.86 -14.92 16.15
N PRO A 312 14.35 -16.12 16.53
CA PRO A 312 15.23 -17.23 16.96
C PRO A 312 16.02 -17.89 15.83
N TYR A 313 15.62 -17.66 14.59
CA TYR A 313 16.26 -18.22 13.40
C TYR A 313 16.59 -17.13 12.40
N SER A 314 17.52 -17.42 11.50
CA SER A 314 17.86 -16.50 10.40
C SER A 314 18.43 -17.25 9.18
N PHE A 315 18.48 -16.58 8.05
CA PHE A 315 19.22 -16.99 6.86
C PHE A 315 19.86 -15.77 6.20
N ALA A 316 20.87 -15.99 5.36
CA ALA A 316 21.50 -14.93 4.58
C ALA A 316 20.84 -14.80 3.20
N TYR A 317 20.73 -13.58 2.72
CA TYR A 317 20.25 -13.25 1.37
C TYR A 317 21.06 -12.09 0.79
N PRO A 318 21.57 -12.20 -0.45
CA PRO A 318 22.22 -11.08 -1.12
C PRO A 318 21.15 -10.06 -1.55
N LEU A 319 21.02 -8.99 -0.77
CA LEU A 319 20.00 -7.96 -0.96
C LEU A 319 20.56 -6.81 -1.81
N PRO A 320 20.10 -6.61 -3.07
CA PRO A 320 20.62 -5.57 -3.95
C PRO A 320 20.35 -4.15 -3.46
N ALA A 321 21.01 -3.18 -4.06
CA ALA A 321 20.66 -1.76 -3.94
C ALA A 321 19.20 -1.56 -4.40
N TYR A 322 18.38 -0.89 -3.61
CA TYR A 322 16.93 -0.78 -3.80
C TYR A 322 16.22 -2.14 -4.01
N GLY A 323 16.89 -3.23 -3.62
CA GLY A 323 16.42 -4.58 -3.86
C GLY A 323 15.24 -4.97 -2.99
N THR A 324 14.36 -5.80 -3.54
CA THR A 324 13.23 -6.39 -2.83
C THR A 324 13.23 -7.90 -3.01
N ALA A 325 12.75 -8.61 -2.00
CA ALA A 325 12.57 -10.05 -2.06
C ALA A 325 11.30 -10.46 -1.31
N ILE A 326 10.53 -11.36 -1.91
CA ILE A 326 9.35 -11.97 -1.30
C ILE A 326 9.59 -13.48 -1.22
N PHE A 327 9.54 -14.01 -0.01
CA PHE A 327 9.72 -15.44 0.25
C PHE A 327 8.43 -16.06 0.75
N LYS A 328 8.10 -17.26 0.27
CA LYS A 328 7.05 -18.10 0.88
C LYS A 328 7.65 -19.04 1.93
N PHE A 329 6.90 -19.27 3.02
CA PHE A 329 7.24 -20.26 4.05
C PHE A 329 5.97 -20.75 4.77
N ASN A 330 6.08 -21.86 5.49
CA ASN A 330 4.98 -22.51 6.23
C ASN A 330 5.12 -22.34 7.73
#